data_94a3ea80ef14649d6d6179dfd6b345f8
#
_entry.id   94a3ea80ef14649d6d6179dfd6b345f8
#
_cell.length_a   1.000
_cell.length_b   1.000
_cell.length_c   1.000
_cell.angle_alpha   90.00
_cell.angle_beta   90.00
_cell.angle_gamma   90.00
#
_symmetry.space_group_name_H-M   'P 1'
#
loop_
_entity.id
_entity.type
_entity.pdbx_description
1 polymer ?
#
loop_
_entity_poly.entity_id
_entity_poly.type
_entity_poly.pdbx_seq_one_letter_code
_entity_poly.pdbx_strand_id
1 'polypeptide(L)'
;LVPFKYDWAWQKYLDGSANHWMPQEINMTNDIVLWKSEDGLTEDERTIVKRNLGFFSTADSLVANNLVLALYRLITNPECRQYILRQSLEEAIHTHAYQYCIESLGMDEGEIFNMYREIPCVARKASWGLKYTKEISNPDFKTGTEETDKQLLKNLIAFYCVLEGIFFYCGFTQILSMGRRNKMTGTAEQFQYILRDESMHVNFGIDVINQIKIENPHLWDEEMKAEAAQMILEGTELEIMYARDTMPRGVLGMNAAMMEEYLKFIANRRLTQIGLEEEFKGVSNPFPWMSEIIDLRKEKNFFETRVTEYQVGGALNWE
;
A
#
# COMPACT_ATOMS: atom_id res chain seq x y z
N LEU A 1 6.20 -23.00 22.29
CA LEU A 1 5.69 -21.78 22.92
C LEU A 1 6.07 -20.57 22.09
N VAL A 2 5.11 -19.79 21.66
CA VAL A 2 5.28 -18.52 20.96
C VAL A 2 4.65 -17.46 21.85
N PRO A 3 5.28 -16.28 22.04
CA PRO A 3 6.50 -15.81 21.39
C PRO A 3 7.80 -16.39 22.01
N PHE A 4 8.84 -16.48 21.16
CA PHE A 4 10.20 -16.86 21.61
C PHE A 4 11.07 -15.67 21.97
N LYS A 5 11.04 -14.62 21.14
CA LYS A 5 11.95 -13.48 21.27
C LYS A 5 11.23 -12.13 21.06
N TYR A 6 10.34 -12.02 20.09
CA TYR A 6 9.72 -10.75 19.69
C TYR A 6 8.20 -10.77 19.91
N ASP A 7 7.77 -10.42 21.10
CA ASP A 7 6.35 -10.29 21.45
C ASP A 7 5.61 -9.33 20.52
N TRP A 8 6.26 -8.25 20.10
CA TRP A 8 5.70 -7.27 19.20
C TRP A 8 5.34 -7.87 17.83
N ALA A 9 6.18 -8.76 17.28
CA ALA A 9 5.91 -9.41 16.01
C ALA A 9 4.74 -10.41 16.11
N TRP A 10 4.67 -11.12 17.24
CA TRP A 10 3.54 -12.00 17.52
C TRP A 10 2.23 -11.23 17.67
N GLN A 11 2.23 -10.09 18.37
CA GLN A 11 1.05 -9.23 18.48
C GLN A 11 0.58 -8.73 17.12
N LYS A 12 1.50 -8.27 16.26
CA LYS A 12 1.13 -7.87 14.89
C LYS A 12 0.52 -9.01 14.06
N TYR A 13 1.01 -10.24 14.22
CA TYR A 13 0.39 -11.40 13.60
C TYR A 13 -1.05 -11.62 14.08
N LEU A 14 -1.32 -11.47 15.38
CA LEU A 14 -2.67 -11.57 15.93
C LEU A 14 -3.57 -10.44 15.43
N ASP A 15 -3.07 -9.21 15.41
CA ASP A 15 -3.81 -8.04 14.93
C ASP A 15 -4.17 -8.18 13.43
N GLY A 16 -3.23 -8.62 12.60
CA GLY A 16 -3.47 -8.92 11.19
C GLY A 16 -4.48 -10.04 10.99
N SER A 17 -4.39 -11.09 11.81
CA SER A 17 -5.31 -12.22 11.74
C SER A 17 -6.74 -11.87 12.16
N ALA A 18 -6.94 -10.79 12.91
CA ALA A 18 -8.26 -10.28 13.26
C ALA A 18 -8.95 -9.54 12.10
N ASN A 19 -8.18 -9.01 11.14
CA ASN A 19 -8.72 -8.39 9.93
C ASN A 19 -8.99 -9.47 8.87
N HIS A 20 -10.20 -10.01 8.88
CA HIS A 20 -10.61 -11.06 7.94
C HIS A 20 -11.71 -10.56 7.03
N TRP A 21 -11.47 -10.59 5.71
CA TRP A 21 -12.40 -10.17 4.69
C TRP A 21 -12.14 -10.91 3.37
N MET A 22 -13.12 -10.91 2.47
CA MET A 22 -12.99 -11.52 1.15
C MET A 22 -13.63 -10.63 0.09
N PRO A 23 -12.97 -10.45 -1.06
CA PRO A 23 -13.42 -9.53 -2.12
C PRO A 23 -14.84 -9.77 -2.60
N GLN A 24 -15.25 -11.02 -2.77
CA GLN A 24 -16.58 -11.40 -3.27
C GLN A 24 -17.72 -11.10 -2.30
N GLU A 25 -17.44 -10.72 -1.06
CA GLU A 25 -18.45 -10.29 -0.08
C GLU A 25 -18.85 -8.84 -0.27
N ILE A 26 -18.06 -8.07 -1.03
CA ILE A 26 -18.30 -6.66 -1.31
C ILE A 26 -19.27 -6.49 -2.49
N ASN A 27 -20.30 -5.68 -2.31
CA ASN A 27 -21.32 -5.45 -3.32
C ASN A 27 -20.86 -4.42 -4.36
N MET A 28 -20.66 -4.86 -5.60
CA MET A 28 -20.23 -4.03 -6.73
C MET A 28 -21.39 -3.51 -7.60
N THR A 29 -22.65 -3.76 -7.27
CA THR A 29 -23.80 -3.46 -8.13
C THR A 29 -23.87 -1.96 -8.48
N ASN A 30 -23.71 -1.08 -7.52
CA ASN A 30 -23.75 0.38 -7.75
C ASN A 30 -22.57 0.84 -8.62
N ASP A 31 -21.39 0.26 -8.42
CA ASP A 31 -20.19 0.57 -9.21
C ASP A 31 -20.37 0.16 -10.67
N ILE A 32 -20.96 -1.00 -10.91
CA ILE A 32 -21.26 -1.51 -12.27
C ILE A 32 -22.22 -0.56 -13.00
N VAL A 33 -23.30 -0.13 -12.34
CA VAL A 33 -24.26 0.82 -12.90
C VAL A 33 -23.59 2.16 -13.23
N LEU A 34 -22.81 2.68 -12.28
CA LEU A 34 -22.12 3.95 -12.43
C LEU A 34 -21.04 3.90 -13.53
N TRP A 35 -20.29 2.80 -13.60
CA TRP A 35 -19.25 2.59 -14.61
C TRP A 35 -19.80 2.50 -16.03
N LYS A 36 -20.97 1.86 -16.20
CA LYS A 36 -21.64 1.71 -17.49
C LYS A 36 -22.43 2.95 -17.94
N SER A 37 -22.73 3.87 -17.02
CA SER A 37 -23.42 5.11 -17.33
C SER A 37 -22.48 6.09 -18.06
N GLU A 38 -22.95 6.72 -19.15
CA GLU A 38 -22.18 7.74 -19.88
C GLU A 38 -21.83 8.95 -19.00
N ASP A 39 -22.77 9.40 -18.16
CA ASP A 39 -22.64 10.57 -17.31
C ASP A 39 -22.25 10.25 -15.85
N GLY A 40 -22.04 8.97 -15.52
CA GLY A 40 -21.79 8.52 -14.14
C GLY A 40 -20.45 8.99 -13.58
N LEU A 41 -19.40 8.88 -14.38
CA LEU A 41 -18.04 9.25 -14.05
C LEU A 41 -17.46 10.16 -15.12
N THR A 42 -16.65 11.13 -14.69
CA THR A 42 -15.83 11.92 -15.62
C THR A 42 -14.71 11.04 -16.21
N GLU A 43 -14.11 11.48 -17.30
CA GLU A 43 -12.95 10.81 -17.91
C GLU A 43 -11.77 10.70 -16.93
N ASP A 44 -11.52 11.73 -16.13
CA ASP A 44 -10.47 11.71 -15.09
C ASP A 44 -10.79 10.70 -13.98
N GLU A 45 -12.05 10.60 -13.54
CA GLU A 45 -12.45 9.59 -12.56
C GLU A 45 -12.30 8.16 -13.10
N ARG A 46 -12.62 7.92 -14.38
CA ARG A 46 -12.38 6.64 -15.05
C ARG A 46 -10.89 6.33 -15.17
N THR A 47 -10.09 7.33 -15.51
CA THR A 47 -8.63 7.21 -15.56
C THR A 47 -8.05 6.84 -14.21
N ILE A 48 -8.49 7.48 -13.13
CA ILE A 48 -8.10 7.15 -11.76
C ILE A 48 -8.35 5.68 -11.46
N VAL A 49 -9.57 5.18 -11.72
CA VAL A 49 -9.92 3.78 -11.42
C VAL A 49 -9.04 2.82 -12.23
N LYS A 50 -8.95 3.01 -13.55
CA LYS A 50 -8.14 2.15 -14.43
C LYS A 50 -6.66 2.13 -14.03
N ARG A 51 -6.05 3.31 -13.83
CA ARG A 51 -4.64 3.44 -13.51
C ARG A 51 -4.29 2.79 -12.17
N ASN A 52 -5.14 3.00 -11.17
CA ASN A 52 -4.91 2.40 -9.86
C ASN A 52 -5.05 0.88 -9.91
N LEU A 53 -6.10 0.33 -10.53
CA LEU A 53 -6.23 -1.12 -10.68
C LEU A 53 -5.03 -1.71 -11.45
N GLY A 54 -4.56 -1.05 -12.52
CA GLY A 54 -3.39 -1.49 -13.28
C GLY A 54 -2.07 -1.43 -12.49
N PHE A 55 -1.90 -0.41 -11.64
CA PHE A 55 -0.71 -0.31 -10.79
C PHE A 55 -0.75 -1.33 -9.65
N PHE A 56 -1.81 -1.37 -8.86
CA PHE A 56 -1.92 -2.23 -7.69
C PHE A 56 -1.83 -3.73 -8.03
N SER A 57 -2.52 -4.18 -9.09
CA SER A 57 -2.45 -5.59 -9.51
C SER A 57 -1.04 -6.06 -9.87
N THR A 58 -0.20 -5.14 -10.37
CA THR A 58 1.22 -5.43 -10.66
C THR A 58 2.07 -5.32 -9.40
N ALA A 59 1.83 -4.29 -8.57
CA ALA A 59 2.62 -4.03 -7.37
C ALA A 59 2.53 -5.19 -6.37
N ASP A 60 1.33 -5.65 -6.04
CA ASP A 60 1.12 -6.71 -5.05
C ASP A 60 1.67 -8.06 -5.54
N SER A 61 1.69 -8.30 -6.84
CA SER A 61 2.39 -9.47 -7.40
C SER A 61 3.90 -9.41 -7.16
N LEU A 62 4.52 -8.22 -7.29
CA LEU A 62 5.94 -8.02 -6.98
C LEU A 62 6.19 -8.13 -5.47
N VAL A 63 5.29 -7.60 -4.65
CA VAL A 63 5.31 -7.67 -3.19
C VAL A 63 5.28 -9.12 -2.73
N ALA A 64 4.30 -9.90 -3.15
CA ALA A 64 4.18 -11.32 -2.81
C ALA A 64 5.43 -12.12 -3.17
N ASN A 65 6.02 -11.88 -4.35
CA ASN A 65 7.26 -12.51 -4.75
C ASN A 65 8.43 -12.16 -3.82
N ASN A 66 8.60 -10.90 -3.44
CA ASN A 66 9.67 -10.47 -2.54
C ASN A 66 9.52 -11.10 -1.15
N LEU A 67 8.29 -11.19 -0.62
CA LEU A 67 8.01 -11.82 0.67
C LEU A 67 8.42 -13.28 0.68
N VAL A 68 7.96 -14.04 -0.31
CA VAL A 68 8.14 -15.50 -0.35
C VAL A 68 9.56 -15.90 -0.76
N LEU A 69 10.11 -15.28 -1.81
CA LEU A 69 11.39 -15.67 -2.38
C LEU A 69 12.61 -15.10 -1.63
N ALA A 70 12.45 -13.96 -0.95
CA ALA A 70 13.53 -13.28 -0.26
C ALA A 70 13.30 -13.18 1.25
N LEU A 71 12.35 -12.41 1.72
CA LEU A 71 12.24 -12.04 3.13
C LEU A 71 11.98 -13.23 4.04
N TYR A 72 11.07 -14.13 3.67
CA TYR A 72 10.80 -15.35 4.46
C TYR A 72 12.04 -16.23 4.67
N ARG A 73 12.91 -16.28 3.66
CA ARG A 73 14.16 -17.05 3.72
C ARG A 73 15.21 -16.35 4.58
N LEU A 74 15.36 -15.04 4.45
CA LEU A 74 16.42 -14.25 5.09
C LEU A 74 16.09 -13.87 6.54
N ILE A 75 14.83 -13.63 6.86
CA ILE A 75 14.36 -13.34 8.23
C ILE A 75 14.00 -14.66 8.90
N THR A 76 14.82 -15.08 9.86
CA THR A 76 14.74 -16.43 10.44
C THR A 76 13.96 -16.50 11.75
N ASN A 77 13.63 -15.36 12.38
CA ASN A 77 12.86 -15.34 13.61
C ASN A 77 11.45 -15.92 13.39
N PRO A 78 10.99 -16.86 14.25
CA PRO A 78 9.70 -17.55 14.05
C PRO A 78 8.49 -16.61 14.05
N GLU A 79 8.44 -15.64 14.94
CA GLU A 79 7.32 -14.70 15.04
C GLU A 79 7.22 -13.80 13.80
N CYS A 80 8.37 -13.30 13.30
CA CYS A 80 8.42 -12.52 12.08
C CYS A 80 8.01 -13.38 10.87
N ARG A 81 8.42 -14.64 10.80
CA ARG A 81 8.00 -15.56 9.73
C ARG A 81 6.50 -15.83 9.74
N GLN A 82 5.88 -15.94 10.91
CA GLN A 82 4.43 -16.06 11.01
C GLN A 82 3.74 -14.85 10.39
N TYR A 83 4.24 -13.64 10.70
CA TYR A 83 3.70 -12.42 10.13
C TYR A 83 3.90 -12.36 8.61
N ILE A 84 5.09 -12.67 8.09
CA ILE A 84 5.39 -12.68 6.65
C ILE A 84 4.48 -13.66 5.90
N LEU A 85 4.16 -14.83 6.46
CA LEU A 85 3.20 -15.75 5.87
C LEU A 85 1.79 -15.16 5.85
N ARG A 86 1.39 -14.48 6.92
CA ARG A 86 0.10 -13.79 6.98
C ARG A 86 0.04 -12.66 5.94
N GLN A 87 1.06 -11.82 5.87
CA GLN A 87 1.17 -10.78 4.86
C GLN A 87 1.08 -11.35 3.43
N SER A 88 1.79 -12.45 3.15
CA SER A 88 1.73 -13.10 1.83
C SER A 88 0.33 -13.60 1.47
N LEU A 89 -0.48 -14.01 2.45
CA LEU A 89 -1.88 -14.36 2.23
C LEU A 89 -2.73 -13.11 1.94
N GLU A 90 -2.48 -12.02 2.65
CA GLU A 90 -3.19 -10.75 2.43
C GLU A 90 -2.91 -10.19 1.03
N GLU A 91 -1.67 -10.26 0.53
CA GLU A 91 -1.33 -9.89 -0.85
C GLU A 91 -2.08 -10.72 -1.91
N ALA A 92 -2.31 -12.00 -1.63
CA ALA A 92 -3.13 -12.84 -2.52
C ALA A 92 -4.61 -12.41 -2.51
N ILE A 93 -5.14 -11.99 -1.36
CA ILE A 93 -6.49 -11.43 -1.24
C ILE A 93 -6.58 -10.09 -1.97
N HIS A 94 -5.57 -9.21 -1.85
CA HIS A 94 -5.51 -7.93 -2.56
C HIS A 94 -5.51 -8.13 -4.08
N THR A 95 -4.67 -9.02 -4.59
CA THR A 95 -4.66 -9.38 -6.02
C THR A 95 -6.03 -9.85 -6.49
N HIS A 96 -6.71 -10.71 -5.71
CA HIS A 96 -8.07 -11.14 -6.00
C HIS A 96 -9.07 -9.96 -5.96
N ALA A 97 -8.91 -9.01 -5.05
CA ALA A 97 -9.77 -7.83 -4.98
C ALA A 97 -9.69 -6.97 -6.24
N TYR A 98 -8.48 -6.73 -6.77
CA TYR A 98 -8.31 -5.98 -8.01
C TYR A 98 -8.90 -6.73 -9.20
N GLN A 99 -8.68 -8.04 -9.30
CA GLN A 99 -9.28 -8.85 -10.34
C GLN A 99 -10.81 -8.82 -10.25
N TYR A 100 -11.37 -8.96 -9.05
CA TYR A 100 -12.80 -8.89 -8.83
C TYR A 100 -13.41 -7.54 -9.23
N CYS A 101 -12.70 -6.43 -8.97
CA CYS A 101 -13.09 -5.10 -9.48
C CYS A 101 -13.07 -5.05 -11.01
N ILE A 102 -11.98 -5.50 -11.65
CA ILE A 102 -11.79 -5.47 -13.11
C ILE A 102 -12.90 -6.28 -13.81
N GLU A 103 -13.13 -7.50 -13.36
CA GLU A 103 -14.17 -8.39 -13.89
C GLU A 103 -15.59 -7.82 -13.68
N SER A 104 -15.90 -7.35 -12.47
CA SER A 104 -17.21 -6.78 -12.13
C SER A 104 -17.55 -5.57 -12.99
N LEU A 105 -16.58 -4.70 -13.26
CA LEU A 105 -16.75 -3.50 -14.07
C LEU A 105 -16.73 -3.82 -15.59
N GLY A 106 -16.34 -5.04 -15.98
CA GLY A 106 -16.23 -5.46 -17.39
C GLY A 106 -15.11 -4.72 -18.13
N MET A 107 -13.98 -4.48 -17.44
CA MET A 107 -12.79 -3.89 -18.05
C MET A 107 -12.02 -4.93 -18.87
N ASP A 108 -11.26 -4.47 -19.86
CA ASP A 108 -10.31 -5.34 -20.57
C ASP A 108 -9.12 -5.65 -19.68
N GLU A 109 -9.01 -6.91 -19.26
CA GLU A 109 -7.94 -7.40 -18.41
C GLU A 109 -6.55 -7.21 -19.06
N GLY A 110 -6.48 -7.40 -20.40
CA GLY A 110 -5.24 -7.20 -21.15
C GLY A 110 -4.77 -5.74 -21.10
N GLU A 111 -5.70 -4.77 -21.25
CA GLU A 111 -5.41 -3.34 -21.09
C GLU A 111 -4.88 -3.06 -19.67
N ILE A 112 -5.59 -3.53 -18.65
CA ILE A 112 -5.26 -3.21 -17.26
C ILE A 112 -3.93 -3.84 -16.84
N PHE A 113 -3.74 -5.14 -17.06
CA PHE A 113 -2.52 -5.84 -16.64
C PHE A 113 -1.26 -5.47 -17.45
N ASN A 114 -1.40 -4.88 -18.64
CA ASN A 114 -0.24 -4.39 -19.41
C ASN A 114 0.18 -2.96 -19.06
N MET A 115 -0.56 -2.25 -18.21
CA MET A 115 -0.25 -0.85 -17.86
C MET A 115 1.16 -0.65 -17.28
N TYR A 116 1.71 -1.63 -16.58
CA TYR A 116 3.08 -1.56 -16.06
C TYR A 116 4.17 -1.51 -17.15
N ARG A 117 3.82 -1.91 -18.38
CA ARG A 117 4.70 -1.83 -19.56
C ARG A 117 4.42 -0.62 -20.43
N GLU A 118 3.14 -0.30 -20.60
CA GLU A 118 2.68 0.67 -21.59
C GLU A 118 2.57 2.08 -21.01
N ILE A 119 2.32 2.21 -19.69
CA ILE A 119 2.11 3.49 -19.04
C ILE A 119 3.38 3.94 -18.32
N PRO A 120 4.04 5.02 -18.79
CA PRO A 120 5.36 5.42 -18.29
C PRO A 120 5.43 5.69 -16.78
N CYS A 121 4.40 6.28 -16.17
CA CYS A 121 4.39 6.52 -14.74
C CYS A 121 4.30 5.23 -13.93
N VAL A 122 3.50 4.25 -14.37
CA VAL A 122 3.40 2.91 -13.76
C VAL A 122 4.70 2.13 -13.95
N ALA A 123 5.24 2.12 -15.18
CA ALA A 123 6.49 1.44 -15.53
C ALA A 123 7.68 1.91 -14.69
N ARG A 124 7.80 3.22 -14.43
CA ARG A 124 8.87 3.79 -13.61
C ARG A 124 8.80 3.32 -12.17
N LYS A 125 7.62 3.31 -11.55
CA LYS A 125 7.41 2.80 -10.19
C LYS A 125 7.78 1.31 -10.10
N ALA A 126 7.29 0.49 -11.01
CA ALA A 126 7.60 -0.94 -11.07
C ALA A 126 9.11 -1.19 -11.25
N SER A 127 9.77 -0.48 -12.16
CA SER A 127 11.21 -0.60 -12.40
C SER A 127 12.04 -0.18 -11.19
N TRP A 128 11.62 0.85 -10.48
CA TRP A 128 12.27 1.29 -9.25
C TRP A 128 12.22 0.19 -8.18
N GLY A 129 11.06 -0.42 -7.95
CA GLY A 129 10.90 -1.53 -7.00
C GLY A 129 11.78 -2.73 -7.36
N LEU A 130 11.82 -3.12 -8.64
CA LEU A 130 12.65 -4.24 -9.12
C LEU A 130 14.14 -4.01 -8.89
N LYS A 131 14.64 -2.78 -8.93
CA LYS A 131 16.04 -2.45 -8.64
C LYS A 131 16.50 -2.98 -7.27
N TYR A 132 15.63 -2.90 -6.25
CA TYR A 132 15.97 -3.29 -4.89
C TYR A 132 15.60 -4.73 -4.53
N THR A 133 14.72 -5.39 -5.30
CA THR A 133 14.23 -6.73 -4.99
C THR A 133 15.00 -7.83 -5.71
N LYS A 134 15.60 -7.52 -6.88
CA LYS A 134 16.21 -8.51 -7.78
C LYS A 134 17.35 -9.30 -7.13
N GLU A 135 18.25 -8.62 -6.44
CA GLU A 135 19.47 -9.24 -5.91
C GLU A 135 19.16 -10.20 -4.76
N ILE A 136 18.36 -9.77 -3.78
CA ILE A 136 18.04 -10.60 -2.62
C ILE A 136 17.09 -11.76 -2.93
N SER A 137 16.40 -11.70 -4.07
CA SER A 137 15.57 -12.81 -4.57
C SER A 137 16.40 -13.94 -5.20
N ASN A 138 17.69 -13.73 -5.45
CA ASN A 138 18.59 -14.81 -5.90
C ASN A 138 18.67 -15.88 -4.80
N PRO A 139 18.38 -17.16 -5.09
CA PRO A 139 18.47 -18.24 -4.12
C PRO A 139 19.84 -18.40 -3.43
N ASP A 140 20.92 -18.00 -4.12
CA ASP A 140 22.28 -18.06 -3.61
C ASP A 140 22.67 -16.87 -2.72
N PHE A 141 21.86 -15.80 -2.70
CA PHE A 141 22.10 -14.66 -1.84
C PHE A 141 21.98 -15.06 -0.36
N LYS A 142 22.96 -14.68 0.44
CA LYS A 142 23.03 -14.95 1.89
C LYS A 142 23.43 -13.68 2.62
N THR A 143 22.87 -13.47 3.78
CA THR A 143 23.30 -12.49 4.76
C THR A 143 24.47 -13.02 5.60
N GLY A 144 25.13 -12.13 6.37
CA GLY A 144 26.20 -12.48 7.29
C GLY A 144 27.52 -11.74 7.05
N THR A 145 27.55 -10.84 6.06
CA THR A 145 28.60 -9.81 5.91
C THR A 145 27.98 -8.44 5.98
N GLU A 146 28.74 -7.42 6.37
CA GLU A 146 28.23 -6.05 6.45
C GLU A 146 27.57 -5.59 5.13
N GLU A 147 28.18 -5.93 4.00
CA GLU A 147 27.67 -5.60 2.66
C GLU A 147 26.29 -6.26 2.40
N THR A 148 26.18 -7.58 2.63
CA THR A 148 24.95 -8.32 2.39
C THR A 148 23.85 -7.98 3.40
N ASP A 149 24.21 -7.64 4.63
CA ASP A 149 23.27 -7.21 5.66
C ASP A 149 22.74 -5.80 5.38
N LYS A 150 23.59 -4.88 4.91
CA LYS A 150 23.17 -3.57 4.38
C LYS A 150 22.25 -3.72 3.16
N GLN A 151 22.52 -4.69 2.27
CA GLN A 151 21.68 -4.96 1.11
C GLN A 151 20.27 -5.43 1.53
N LEU A 152 20.17 -6.30 2.54
CA LEU A 152 18.87 -6.69 3.11
C LEU A 152 18.16 -5.48 3.73
N LEU A 153 18.87 -4.65 4.48
CA LEU A 153 18.28 -3.45 5.10
C LEU A 153 17.77 -2.47 4.05
N LYS A 154 18.51 -2.24 2.96
CA LYS A 154 18.06 -1.43 1.81
C LYS A 154 16.79 -2.01 1.16
N ASN A 155 16.73 -3.33 0.99
CA ASN A 155 15.53 -3.97 0.47
C ASN A 155 14.32 -3.74 1.38
N LEU A 156 14.47 -3.91 2.71
CA LEU A 156 13.39 -3.68 3.67
C LEU A 156 12.88 -2.24 3.63
N ILE A 157 13.79 -1.25 3.51
CA ILE A 157 13.43 0.16 3.39
C ILE A 157 12.70 0.43 2.06
N ALA A 158 13.23 -0.07 0.94
CA ALA A 158 12.59 0.07 -0.36
C ALA A 158 11.19 -0.54 -0.37
N PHE A 159 11.05 -1.70 0.23
CA PHE A 159 9.81 -2.46 0.26
C PHE A 159 8.77 -1.83 1.18
N TYR A 160 9.06 -1.71 2.47
CA TYR A 160 8.08 -1.26 3.46
C TYR A 160 7.91 0.26 3.52
N CYS A 161 9.00 1.03 3.39
CA CYS A 161 8.88 2.49 3.47
C CYS A 161 8.47 3.14 2.16
N VAL A 162 8.88 2.58 1.00
CA VAL A 162 8.61 3.20 -0.28
C VAL A 162 7.49 2.50 -1.04
N LEU A 163 7.60 1.19 -1.31
CA LEU A 163 6.65 0.48 -2.13
C LEU A 163 5.27 0.43 -1.44
N GLU A 164 5.18 -0.13 -0.24
CA GLU A 164 3.95 -0.16 0.54
C GLU A 164 3.67 1.18 1.27
N GLY A 165 4.73 1.90 1.69
CA GLY A 165 4.64 3.09 2.52
C GLY A 165 4.41 4.40 1.77
N ILE A 166 4.63 4.47 0.45
CA ILE A 166 4.47 5.68 -0.38
C ILE A 166 3.70 5.36 -1.66
N PHE A 167 4.12 4.35 -2.46
CA PHE A 167 3.58 4.11 -3.81
C PHE A 167 2.10 3.74 -3.85
N PHE A 168 1.50 3.34 -2.75
CA PHE A 168 0.09 3.01 -2.65
C PHE A 168 -0.77 4.22 -2.24
N TYR A 169 -0.17 5.25 -1.64
CA TYR A 169 -0.92 6.30 -0.96
C TYR A 169 -1.65 7.26 -1.89
N CYS A 170 -1.12 7.53 -3.09
CA CYS A 170 -1.85 8.29 -4.10
C CYS A 170 -3.13 7.54 -4.50
N GLY A 171 -3.00 6.26 -4.85
CA GLY A 171 -4.13 5.43 -5.28
C GLY A 171 -5.19 5.27 -4.20
N PHE A 172 -4.80 4.96 -2.97
CA PHE A 172 -5.74 4.89 -1.84
C PHE A 172 -6.51 6.19 -1.68
N THR A 173 -5.80 7.32 -1.63
CA THR A 173 -6.44 8.63 -1.45
C THR A 173 -7.41 8.95 -2.59
N GLN A 174 -7.05 8.65 -3.83
CA GLN A 174 -7.89 8.86 -5.00
C GLN A 174 -9.18 8.03 -4.96
N ILE A 175 -9.07 6.73 -4.75
CA ILE A 175 -10.22 5.82 -4.73
C ILE A 175 -11.12 6.09 -3.53
N LEU A 176 -10.55 6.25 -2.34
CA LEU A 176 -11.33 6.53 -1.13
C LEU A 176 -12.01 7.91 -1.19
N SER A 177 -11.39 8.90 -1.82
CA SER A 177 -12.04 10.20 -2.09
C SER A 177 -13.27 10.06 -2.98
N MET A 178 -13.26 9.15 -3.97
CA MET A 178 -14.44 8.85 -4.78
C MET A 178 -15.55 8.22 -3.92
N GLY A 179 -15.19 7.24 -3.06
CA GLY A 179 -16.13 6.62 -2.13
C GLY A 179 -16.82 7.63 -1.21
N ARG A 180 -16.06 8.60 -0.67
CA ARG A 180 -16.61 9.69 0.15
C ARG A 180 -17.62 10.57 -0.58
N ARG A 181 -17.62 10.57 -1.90
CA ARG A 181 -18.59 11.26 -2.76
C ARG A 181 -19.69 10.34 -3.30
N ASN A 182 -19.86 9.17 -2.70
CA ASN A 182 -20.80 8.12 -3.14
C ASN A 182 -20.57 7.67 -4.59
N LYS A 183 -19.32 7.68 -5.06
CA LYS A 183 -18.90 7.14 -6.35
C LYS A 183 -17.97 5.95 -6.15
N MET A 184 -18.17 4.88 -6.92
CA MET A 184 -17.36 3.67 -6.83
C MET A 184 -17.24 3.14 -5.40
N THR A 185 -18.38 3.03 -4.73
CA THR A 185 -18.44 2.71 -3.28
C THR A 185 -17.98 1.28 -2.97
N GLY A 186 -18.28 0.32 -3.82
CA GLY A 186 -17.80 -1.05 -3.68
C GLY A 186 -16.28 -1.14 -3.89
N THR A 187 -15.75 -0.49 -4.92
CA THR A 187 -14.30 -0.36 -5.14
C THR A 187 -13.63 0.33 -3.95
N ALA A 188 -14.21 1.43 -3.45
CA ALA A 188 -13.68 2.15 -2.29
C ALA A 188 -13.69 1.27 -1.01
N GLU A 189 -14.69 0.44 -0.81
CA GLU A 189 -14.76 -0.50 0.31
C GLU A 189 -13.66 -1.55 0.23
N GLN A 190 -13.39 -2.13 -0.96
CA GLN A 190 -12.25 -3.01 -1.20
C GLN A 190 -10.94 -2.33 -0.78
N PHE A 191 -10.71 -1.11 -1.31
CA PHE A 191 -9.49 -0.34 -1.03
C PHE A 191 -9.35 0.09 0.43
N GLN A 192 -10.46 0.23 1.17
CA GLN A 192 -10.42 0.51 2.61
C GLN A 192 -9.90 -0.69 3.40
N TYR A 193 -10.32 -1.92 3.06
CA TYR A 193 -9.81 -3.14 3.68
C TYR A 193 -8.33 -3.33 3.34
N ILE A 194 -7.95 -3.13 2.07
CA ILE A 194 -6.56 -3.21 1.62
C ILE A 194 -5.69 -2.19 2.37
N LEU A 195 -6.08 -0.91 2.43
CA LEU A 195 -5.33 0.11 3.16
C LEU A 195 -5.10 -0.26 4.64
N ARG A 196 -6.05 -0.94 5.27
CA ARG A 196 -5.89 -1.42 6.65
C ARG A 196 -4.80 -2.47 6.75
N ASP A 197 -4.80 -3.45 5.84
CA ASP A 197 -3.77 -4.48 5.79
C ASP A 197 -2.40 -3.84 5.50
N GLU A 198 -2.30 -2.97 4.50
CA GLU A 198 -1.07 -2.26 4.14
C GLU A 198 -0.52 -1.40 5.29
N SER A 199 -1.39 -0.78 6.07
CA SER A 199 -0.95 -0.02 7.25
C SER A 199 -0.29 -0.92 8.30
N MET A 200 -0.77 -2.14 8.46
CA MET A 200 -0.15 -3.14 9.34
C MET A 200 1.17 -3.65 8.77
N HIS A 201 1.25 -3.88 7.45
CA HIS A 201 2.47 -4.29 6.75
C HIS A 201 3.59 -3.27 6.93
N VAL A 202 3.31 -2.00 6.64
CA VAL A 202 4.27 -0.89 6.83
C VAL A 202 4.76 -0.82 8.28
N ASN A 203 3.85 -0.91 9.25
CA ASN A 203 4.22 -0.85 10.66
C ASN A 203 5.08 -2.06 11.08
N PHE A 204 4.79 -3.26 10.58
CA PHE A 204 5.64 -4.43 10.81
C PHE A 204 7.03 -4.23 10.21
N GLY A 205 7.11 -3.78 8.96
CA GLY A 205 8.39 -3.56 8.28
C GLY A 205 9.26 -2.52 8.98
N ILE A 206 8.65 -1.41 9.45
CA ILE A 206 9.35 -0.38 10.23
C ILE A 206 9.90 -0.95 11.52
N ASP A 207 9.13 -1.78 12.23
CA ASP A 207 9.60 -2.41 13.46
C ASP A 207 10.75 -3.41 13.18
N VAL A 208 10.69 -4.17 12.07
CA VAL A 208 11.80 -5.03 11.64
C VAL A 208 13.06 -4.22 11.33
N ILE A 209 12.93 -3.13 10.57
CA ILE A 209 14.05 -2.22 10.24
C ILE A 209 14.67 -1.68 11.52
N ASN A 210 13.87 -1.17 12.44
CA ASN A 210 14.36 -0.62 13.70
C ASN A 210 14.96 -1.70 14.60
N GLN A 211 14.42 -2.90 14.61
CA GLN A 211 14.99 -4.03 15.35
C GLN A 211 16.36 -4.44 14.81
N ILE A 212 16.53 -4.49 13.48
CA ILE A 212 17.84 -4.77 12.85
C ILE A 212 18.87 -3.70 13.25
N LYS A 213 18.49 -2.43 13.24
CA LYS A 213 19.36 -1.31 13.65
C LYS A 213 19.78 -1.40 15.12
N ILE A 214 18.89 -1.84 16.01
CA ILE A 214 19.19 -2.05 17.43
C ILE A 214 20.19 -3.20 17.61
N GLU A 215 19.99 -4.29 16.90
CA GLU A 215 20.85 -5.48 17.02
C GLU A 215 22.19 -5.31 16.28
N ASN A 216 22.22 -4.47 15.24
CA ASN A 216 23.38 -4.27 14.36
C ASN A 216 23.61 -2.77 14.11
N PRO A 217 23.96 -1.97 15.12
CA PRO A 217 24.06 -0.51 15.00
C PRO A 217 25.12 -0.05 13.99
N HIS A 218 26.11 -0.87 13.70
CA HIS A 218 27.14 -0.57 12.68
C HIS A 218 26.59 -0.52 11.25
N LEU A 219 25.44 -1.15 10.97
CA LEU A 219 24.80 -1.09 9.65
C LEU A 219 24.09 0.26 9.40
N TRP A 220 23.83 1.04 10.45
CA TRP A 220 23.11 2.32 10.35
C TRP A 220 24.07 3.50 10.45
N ASP A 221 25.11 3.50 9.60
CA ASP A 221 26.09 4.56 9.47
C ASP A 221 25.57 5.74 8.64
N GLU A 222 26.35 6.80 8.49
CA GLU A 222 25.93 8.00 7.75
C GLU A 222 25.69 7.74 6.26
N GLU A 223 26.41 6.79 5.66
CA GLU A 223 26.20 6.39 4.27
C GLU A 223 24.83 5.70 4.10
N MET A 224 24.50 4.74 4.95
CA MET A 224 23.23 4.04 4.95
C MET A 224 22.06 5.00 5.22
N LYS A 225 22.21 5.96 6.14
CA LYS A 225 21.20 6.99 6.41
C LYS A 225 20.94 7.87 5.17
N ALA A 226 22.02 8.29 4.50
CA ALA A 226 21.90 9.10 3.28
C ALA A 226 21.22 8.31 2.15
N GLU A 227 21.58 7.05 1.95
CA GLU A 227 20.94 6.18 0.96
C GLU A 227 19.45 5.93 1.28
N ALA A 228 19.12 5.66 2.55
CA ALA A 228 17.74 5.47 2.98
C ALA A 228 16.88 6.72 2.74
N ALA A 229 17.41 7.90 3.07
CA ALA A 229 16.75 9.17 2.77
C ALA A 229 16.54 9.34 1.26
N GLN A 230 17.58 9.12 0.46
CA GLN A 230 17.52 9.21 -1.00
C GLN A 230 16.46 8.27 -1.59
N MET A 231 16.36 7.04 -1.12
CA MET A 231 15.35 6.08 -1.58
C MET A 231 13.92 6.59 -1.33
N ILE A 232 13.66 7.15 -0.15
CA ILE A 232 12.35 7.71 0.22
C ILE A 232 12.03 8.94 -0.66
N LEU A 233 13.02 9.81 -0.92
CA LEU A 233 12.84 11.00 -1.76
C LEU A 233 12.59 10.62 -3.23
N GLU A 234 13.35 9.68 -3.78
CA GLU A 234 13.14 9.16 -5.14
C GLU A 234 11.74 8.56 -5.29
N GLY A 235 11.32 7.73 -4.33
CA GLY A 235 9.98 7.15 -4.32
C GLY A 235 8.89 8.22 -4.25
N THR A 236 9.08 9.23 -3.42
CA THR A 236 8.14 10.36 -3.29
C THR A 236 7.98 11.11 -4.61
N GLU A 237 9.09 11.40 -5.31
CA GLU A 237 9.03 12.09 -6.61
C GLU A 237 8.31 11.24 -7.67
N LEU A 238 8.57 9.94 -7.71
CA LEU A 238 7.86 9.02 -8.62
C LEU A 238 6.36 9.00 -8.35
N GLU A 239 5.96 9.02 -7.08
CA GLU A 239 4.54 9.03 -6.71
C GLU A 239 3.87 10.38 -7.01
N ILE A 240 4.58 11.50 -6.86
CA ILE A 240 4.12 12.83 -7.27
C ILE A 240 3.90 12.88 -8.80
N MET A 241 4.83 12.31 -9.58
CA MET A 241 4.66 12.21 -11.03
C MET A 241 3.46 11.34 -11.40
N TYR A 242 3.26 10.23 -10.69
CA TYR A 242 2.08 9.37 -10.86
C TYR A 242 0.77 10.13 -10.56
N ALA A 243 0.74 10.91 -9.48
CA ALA A 243 -0.42 11.71 -9.12
C ALA A 243 -0.78 12.77 -10.19
N ARG A 244 0.22 13.41 -10.77
CA ARG A 244 0.03 14.39 -11.86
C ARG A 244 -0.49 13.73 -13.15
N ASP A 245 -0.03 12.52 -13.44
CA ASP A 245 -0.47 11.75 -14.62
C ASP A 245 -1.89 11.23 -14.49
N THR A 246 -2.27 10.76 -13.30
CA THR A 246 -3.59 10.18 -13.05
C THR A 246 -4.71 11.20 -12.86
N MET A 247 -4.37 12.46 -12.54
CA MET A 247 -5.36 13.54 -12.31
C MET A 247 -4.89 14.87 -12.92
N PRO A 248 -4.69 14.97 -14.24
CA PRO A 248 -4.12 16.18 -14.86
C PRO A 248 -5.02 17.41 -14.68
N ARG A 249 -6.33 17.24 -14.61
CA ARG A 249 -7.31 18.33 -14.40
C ARG A 249 -7.83 18.41 -12.97
N GLY A 250 -7.51 17.41 -12.14
CA GLY A 250 -8.07 17.24 -10.80
C GLY A 250 -9.49 16.68 -10.82
N VAL A 251 -9.95 16.29 -9.64
CA VAL A 251 -11.32 15.86 -9.37
C VAL A 251 -11.88 16.67 -8.21
N LEU A 252 -13.20 16.66 -8.02
CA LEU A 252 -13.83 17.43 -6.94
C LEU A 252 -13.21 17.08 -5.58
N GLY A 253 -12.64 18.10 -4.92
CA GLY A 253 -12.00 17.97 -3.59
C GLY A 253 -10.55 17.48 -3.62
N MET A 254 -9.95 17.26 -4.81
CA MET A 254 -8.58 16.80 -4.93
C MET A 254 -7.92 17.26 -6.22
N ASN A 255 -6.68 17.72 -6.13
CA ASN A 255 -5.85 18.06 -7.27
C ASN A 255 -4.39 17.62 -7.05
N ALA A 256 -3.57 17.72 -8.10
CA ALA A 256 -2.18 17.28 -8.06
C ALA A 256 -1.33 18.03 -7.01
N ALA A 257 -1.59 19.31 -6.76
CA ALA A 257 -0.86 20.08 -5.75
C ALA A 257 -1.18 19.62 -4.32
N MET A 258 -2.46 19.35 -4.02
CA MET A 258 -2.85 18.78 -2.73
C MET A 258 -2.24 17.38 -2.55
N MET A 259 -2.22 16.57 -3.60
CA MET A 259 -1.61 15.24 -3.55
C MET A 259 -0.10 15.33 -3.33
N GLU A 260 0.59 16.25 -3.99
CA GLU A 260 2.01 16.49 -3.77
C GLU A 260 2.30 16.86 -2.31
N GLU A 261 1.52 17.77 -1.71
CA GLU A 261 1.67 18.12 -0.30
C GLU A 261 1.43 16.91 0.62
N TYR A 262 0.41 16.10 0.33
CA TYR A 262 0.12 14.88 1.07
C TYR A 262 1.26 13.85 0.98
N LEU A 263 1.81 13.62 -0.19
CA LEU A 263 2.90 12.68 -0.40
C LEU A 263 4.19 13.12 0.31
N LYS A 264 4.47 14.42 0.33
CA LYS A 264 5.57 14.99 1.13
C LYS A 264 5.34 14.79 2.64
N PHE A 265 4.10 14.95 3.11
CA PHE A 265 3.73 14.66 4.49
C PHE A 265 3.93 13.16 4.82
N ILE A 266 3.53 12.26 3.95
CA ILE A 266 3.74 10.80 4.12
C ILE A 266 5.23 10.46 4.10
N ALA A 267 6.03 11.06 3.20
CA ALA A 267 7.48 10.86 3.14
C ALA A 267 8.17 11.27 4.44
N ASN A 268 7.84 12.43 5.02
CA ASN A 268 8.35 12.86 6.32
C ASN A 268 8.01 11.85 7.41
N ARG A 269 6.77 11.31 7.40
CA ARG A 269 6.35 10.26 8.33
C ARG A 269 7.23 9.00 8.19
N ARG A 270 7.57 8.58 6.96
CA ARG A 270 8.46 7.42 6.74
C ARG A 270 9.89 7.69 7.20
N LEU A 271 10.42 8.87 6.89
CA LEU A 271 11.74 9.28 7.35
C LEU A 271 11.84 9.21 8.88
N THR A 272 10.92 9.85 9.59
CA THR A 272 10.94 9.90 11.06
C THR A 272 10.72 8.53 11.70
N GLN A 273 9.91 7.66 11.12
CA GLN A 273 9.67 6.31 11.62
C GLN A 273 10.91 5.41 11.60
N ILE A 274 11.86 5.66 10.69
CA ILE A 274 13.15 4.95 10.66
C ILE A 274 14.30 5.78 11.27
N GLY A 275 13.99 6.88 11.98
CA GLY A 275 14.96 7.68 12.73
C GLY A 275 15.77 8.64 11.89
N LEU A 276 15.23 9.11 10.76
CA LEU A 276 15.78 10.19 9.93
C LEU A 276 15.02 11.50 10.21
N GLU A 277 15.62 12.62 9.85
CA GLU A 277 14.97 13.94 9.96
C GLU A 277 13.96 14.15 8.82
N GLU A 278 12.97 15.01 9.08
CA GLU A 278 12.04 15.45 8.06
C GLU A 278 12.75 16.31 7.00
N GLU A 279 12.55 15.95 5.73
CA GLU A 279 13.09 16.67 4.59
C GLU A 279 12.20 17.85 4.16
N PHE A 280 10.88 17.64 4.12
CA PHE A 280 9.93 18.62 3.65
C PHE A 280 9.41 19.49 4.80
N LYS A 281 9.95 20.71 4.92
CA LYS A 281 9.57 21.64 5.99
C LYS A 281 8.24 22.33 5.70
N GLY A 282 7.40 22.47 6.73
CA GLY A 282 6.15 23.24 6.67
C GLY A 282 5.02 22.61 5.86
N VAL A 283 5.13 21.32 5.50
CA VAL A 283 4.02 20.58 4.87
C VAL A 283 2.96 20.22 5.90
N SER A 284 1.70 20.27 5.47
CA SER A 284 0.55 19.84 6.27
C SER A 284 -0.15 18.64 5.62
N ASN A 285 -1.07 18.02 6.35
CA ASN A 285 -1.89 16.95 5.79
C ASN A 285 -3.18 17.53 5.19
N PRO A 286 -3.31 17.63 3.85
CA PRO A 286 -4.53 18.14 3.22
C PRO A 286 -5.70 17.14 3.26
N PHE A 287 -5.44 15.89 3.66
CA PHE A 287 -6.44 14.83 3.76
C PHE A 287 -6.48 14.22 5.17
N PRO A 288 -6.87 14.98 6.21
CA PRO A 288 -6.87 14.50 7.60
C PRO A 288 -7.71 13.22 7.80
N TRP A 289 -8.75 13.04 7.00
CA TRP A 289 -9.59 11.85 7.00
C TRP A 289 -8.83 10.56 6.62
N MET A 290 -7.73 10.65 5.85
CA MET A 290 -6.85 9.51 5.58
C MET A 290 -6.14 9.04 6.85
N SER A 291 -5.67 9.96 7.70
CA SER A 291 -5.07 9.60 8.99
C SER A 291 -6.08 8.93 9.92
N GLU A 292 -7.34 9.35 9.90
CA GLU A 292 -8.40 8.71 10.67
C GLU A 292 -8.59 7.23 10.26
N ILE A 293 -8.50 6.92 8.97
CA ILE A 293 -8.61 5.54 8.47
C ILE A 293 -7.36 4.72 8.83
N ILE A 294 -6.16 5.29 8.66
CA ILE A 294 -4.87 4.63 8.89
C ILE A 294 -4.61 4.41 10.39
N ASP A 295 -4.92 5.40 11.22
CA ASP A 295 -4.61 5.40 12.65
C ASP A 295 -5.73 4.79 13.50
N LEU A 296 -6.85 4.38 12.89
CA LEU A 296 -7.93 3.67 13.58
C LEU A 296 -7.43 2.30 14.07
N ARG A 297 -6.88 2.28 15.29
CA ARG A 297 -6.80 1.09 16.14
C ARG A 297 -8.22 0.69 16.58
N LYS A 298 -9.10 0.38 15.67
CA LYS A 298 -10.38 -0.22 16.02
C LYS A 298 -10.34 -1.69 15.63
N GLU A 299 -10.06 -2.51 16.62
CA GLU A 299 -10.53 -3.88 16.72
C GLU A 299 -12.04 -3.86 16.53
N LYS A 300 -12.48 -3.86 15.29
CA LYS A 300 -13.86 -4.15 14.96
C LYS A 300 -13.85 -5.42 14.14
N ASN A 301 -14.16 -6.51 14.84
CA ASN A 301 -14.45 -7.79 14.25
C ASN A 301 -15.54 -7.59 13.18
N PHE A 302 -15.29 -8.05 11.96
CA PHE A 302 -16.25 -8.03 10.86
C PHE A 302 -17.64 -8.52 11.27
N PHE A 303 -17.72 -9.48 12.19
CA PHE A 303 -18.98 -10.00 12.73
C PHE A 303 -19.65 -9.09 13.78
N GLU A 304 -18.96 -8.11 14.34
CA GLU A 304 -19.47 -7.25 15.41
C GLU A 304 -19.90 -5.86 14.93
N THR A 305 -19.48 -5.44 13.76
CA THR A 305 -19.87 -4.15 13.18
C THR A 305 -20.15 -4.27 11.70
N ARG A 306 -21.43 -4.26 11.33
CA ARG A 306 -21.80 -3.73 10.01
C ARG A 306 -21.15 -2.36 9.88
N VAL A 307 -20.50 -2.09 8.74
CA VAL A 307 -19.96 -0.77 8.41
C VAL A 307 -21.15 0.20 8.36
N THR A 308 -21.46 0.82 9.49
CA THR A 308 -22.60 1.75 9.64
C THR A 308 -22.25 3.17 9.21
N GLU A 309 -21.03 3.41 8.73
CA GLU A 309 -20.58 4.74 8.25
C GLU A 309 -20.87 4.99 6.78
N TYR A 310 -21.22 3.96 6.02
CA TYR A 310 -21.85 4.15 4.72
C TYR A 310 -23.37 4.22 4.94
N GLN A 311 -23.89 5.44 5.02
CA GLN A 311 -25.33 5.63 4.83
C GLN A 311 -25.63 5.16 3.40
N VAL A 312 -26.18 3.98 3.28
CA VAL A 312 -26.87 3.56 2.07
C VAL A 312 -28.00 4.54 1.89
N GLY A 313 -27.83 5.49 0.98
CA GLY A 313 -28.89 6.43 0.64
C GLY A 313 -30.11 5.67 0.13
N GLY A 314 -31.21 5.84 0.80
CA GLY A 314 -32.50 5.31 0.38
C GLY A 314 -32.95 4.13 1.19
N ALA A 315 -33.62 4.42 2.29
CA ALA A 315 -34.53 3.48 2.90
C ALA A 315 -35.50 2.99 1.83
N LEU A 316 -35.48 1.71 1.54
CA LEU A 316 -36.59 1.04 0.89
C LEU A 316 -37.77 1.11 1.87
N ASN A 317 -38.67 2.06 1.66
CA ASN A 317 -39.99 2.01 2.28
C ASN A 317 -40.76 0.88 1.58
N TRP A 318 -40.97 -0.19 2.33
CA TRP A 318 -41.99 -1.18 1.99
C TRP A 318 -43.28 -0.71 2.69
N GLU A 319 -44.18 -0.04 1.95
CA GLU A 319 -45.61 -0.07 2.19
C GLU A 319 -46.25 -1.16 1.31
#